data_176ac6661489cbd6fa82a96320b4005f
#
_entry.id   176ac6661489cbd6fa82a96320b4005f
#
_cell.length_a   1.000
_cell.length_b   1.000
_cell.length_c   1.000
_cell.angle_alpha   90.00
_cell.angle_beta   90.00
_cell.angle_gamma   90.00
#
_symmetry.space_group_name_H-M   'P 1'
#
loop_
_entity.id
_entity.type
_entity.pdbx_description
1 polymer ?
#
loop_
_entity_poly.entity_id
_entity_poly.type
_entity_poly.pdbx_seq_one_letter_code
_entity_poly.pdbx_strand_id
1 'polypeptide(L)'
;TFGTNLLFANEQIADQYPGSDLYSSPYEVIPNVFSAIGATAPPTFENTGHNNNLSFIITGDGVVVINSGAAFVLAKAMHEEIKKVTDQPVKLIINENAQGHAMLGNNYWAQLGVPILAHSQAAHEFEERGYNILERMKSYNLEKSKDTILQGPTETFEDKYVVPFGNFPIEVLYLGPAHSTG
;
A
#
# COMPACT_ATOMS: atom_id res chain seq x y z
N THR A 1 -24.54 -18.47 41.26
CA THR A 1 -23.88 -18.61 39.95
C THR A 1 -24.11 -17.34 39.16
N PHE A 2 -23.15 -16.39 39.23
CA PHE A 2 -23.15 -15.20 38.43
C PHE A 2 -22.48 -15.54 37.11
N GLY A 3 -23.26 -15.60 36.02
CA GLY A 3 -22.75 -15.70 34.69
C GLY A 3 -22.21 -14.34 34.27
N THR A 4 -20.91 -14.19 34.18
CA THR A 4 -20.25 -13.06 33.50
C THR A 4 -20.46 -13.23 32.01
N ASN A 5 -21.43 -12.53 31.43
CA ASN A 5 -21.50 -12.25 30.01
C ASN A 5 -20.29 -11.39 29.68
N LEU A 6 -19.24 -11.99 29.14
CA LEU A 6 -18.23 -11.29 28.38
C LEU A 6 -18.89 -10.84 27.06
N LEU A 7 -19.45 -9.64 27.07
CA LEU A 7 -19.70 -8.87 25.87
C LEU A 7 -18.32 -8.60 25.25
N PHE A 8 -17.95 -9.41 24.27
CA PHE A 8 -16.97 -8.95 23.29
C PHE A 8 -17.63 -7.78 22.57
N ALA A 9 -17.39 -6.57 23.05
CA ALA A 9 -17.63 -5.40 22.28
C ALA A 9 -16.82 -5.59 20.99
N ASN A 10 -17.52 -5.71 19.88
CA ASN A 10 -16.94 -5.51 18.57
C ASN A 10 -16.57 -4.02 18.57
N GLU A 11 -15.38 -3.67 19.08
CA GLU A 11 -14.86 -2.34 18.97
C GLU A 11 -14.72 -2.11 17.47
N GLN A 12 -15.70 -1.41 16.90
CA GLN A 12 -15.54 -0.85 15.57
C GLN A 12 -14.27 -0.02 15.64
N ILE A 13 -13.24 -0.45 14.94
CA ILE A 13 -11.99 0.29 14.85
C ILE A 13 -12.37 1.66 14.29
N ALA A 14 -12.29 2.68 15.15
CA ALA A 14 -12.66 4.03 14.79
C ALA A 14 -11.73 4.51 13.67
N ASP A 15 -12.32 5.15 12.64
CA ASP A 15 -11.57 5.84 11.62
C ASP A 15 -10.66 6.90 12.29
N GLN A 16 -9.36 6.74 12.14
CA GLN A 16 -8.36 7.62 12.74
C GLN A 16 -8.03 8.83 11.88
N TYR A 17 -8.55 8.87 10.64
CA TYR A 17 -8.36 9.99 9.72
C TYR A 17 -9.65 10.31 8.96
N PRO A 18 -10.69 10.81 9.66
CA PRO A 18 -11.97 11.12 9.04
C PRO A 18 -11.84 12.07 7.85
N GLY A 19 -12.52 11.74 6.76
CA GLY A 19 -12.52 12.55 5.54
C GLY A 19 -11.38 12.22 4.56
N SER A 20 -10.54 11.23 4.89
CA SER A 20 -9.56 10.64 3.98
C SER A 20 -9.93 9.20 3.63
N ASP A 21 -9.44 8.69 2.47
CA ASP A 21 -9.47 7.27 2.17
C ASP A 21 -8.37 6.48 2.91
N LEU A 22 -7.38 7.18 3.47
CA LEU A 22 -6.43 6.59 4.42
C LEU A 22 -7.09 6.35 5.78
N TYR A 23 -6.82 5.21 6.39
CA TYR A 23 -7.27 4.92 7.75
C TYR A 23 -6.59 5.81 8.80
N SER A 24 -5.31 6.14 8.61
CA SER A 24 -4.56 7.04 9.48
C SER A 24 -3.75 8.05 8.68
N SER A 25 -3.50 9.22 9.25
CA SER A 25 -2.59 10.22 8.68
C SER A 25 -1.14 9.72 8.73
N PRO A 26 -0.36 9.88 7.65
CA PRO A 26 1.08 9.60 7.71
C PRO A 26 1.78 10.48 8.74
N TYR A 27 2.74 9.90 9.45
CA TYR A 27 3.63 10.64 10.33
C TYR A 27 5.08 10.20 10.12
N GLU A 28 6.01 11.06 10.44
CA GLU A 28 7.45 10.78 10.32
C GLU A 28 7.88 9.80 11.42
N VAL A 29 8.27 8.59 11.03
CA VAL A 29 8.70 7.53 11.96
C VAL A 29 10.20 7.60 12.26
N ILE A 30 10.99 7.97 11.26
CA ILE A 30 12.41 8.36 11.37
C ILE A 30 12.66 9.45 10.31
N PRO A 31 13.75 10.23 10.39
CA PRO A 31 14.00 11.31 9.44
C PRO A 31 13.80 10.92 7.97
N ASN A 32 12.94 11.63 7.27
CA ASN A 32 12.55 11.43 5.88
C ASN A 32 11.74 10.15 5.57
N VAL A 33 11.36 9.36 6.56
CA VAL A 33 10.52 8.15 6.37
C VAL A 33 9.19 8.35 7.08
N PHE A 34 8.12 8.30 6.31
CA PHE A 34 6.75 8.51 6.78
C PHE A 34 5.95 7.22 6.63
N SER A 35 5.02 6.98 7.54
CA SER A 35 4.13 5.82 7.49
C SER A 35 2.72 6.18 7.94
N ALA A 36 1.73 5.79 7.14
CA ALA A 36 0.34 5.72 7.52
C ALA A 36 0.03 4.29 7.98
N ILE A 37 -0.30 4.15 9.25
CA ILE A 37 -0.53 2.84 9.87
C ILE A 37 -1.92 2.35 9.48
N GLY A 38 -2.00 1.16 8.93
CA GLY A 38 -3.25 0.53 8.55
C GLY A 38 -4.06 0.01 9.74
N ALA A 39 -5.35 -0.23 9.53
CA ALA A 39 -6.23 -0.82 10.53
C ALA A 39 -5.79 -2.24 10.88
N THR A 40 -5.76 -2.57 12.17
CA THR A 40 -5.57 -3.95 12.65
C THR A 40 -6.91 -4.69 12.55
N ALA A 41 -7.45 -4.77 11.34
CA ALA A 41 -8.77 -5.32 11.04
C ALA A 41 -8.79 -5.90 9.61
N PRO A 42 -9.76 -6.77 9.30
CA PRO A 42 -10.04 -7.13 7.90
C PRO A 42 -10.35 -5.89 7.04
N PRO A 43 -10.17 -5.99 5.71
CA PRO A 43 -10.54 -4.92 4.82
C PRO A 43 -12.07 -4.70 4.83
N THR A 44 -12.50 -3.45 4.93
CA THR A 44 -13.90 -3.01 4.91
C THR A 44 -14.07 -1.78 4.02
N PHE A 45 -15.32 -1.36 3.81
CA PHE A 45 -15.61 -0.10 3.14
C PHE A 45 -15.05 1.10 3.92
N GLU A 46 -15.19 1.10 5.25
CA GLU A 46 -14.80 2.20 6.13
C GLU A 46 -13.30 2.42 6.13
N ASN A 47 -12.50 1.34 6.20
CA ASN A 47 -11.04 1.45 6.16
C ASN A 47 -10.45 1.44 4.73
N THR A 48 -11.28 1.41 3.69
CA THR A 48 -10.86 1.37 2.27
C THR A 48 -9.89 0.21 1.95
N GLY A 49 -9.87 -0.84 2.78
CA GLY A 49 -8.89 -1.91 2.71
C GLY A 49 -7.48 -1.51 3.18
N HIS A 50 -7.32 -0.34 3.81
CA HIS A 50 -6.06 0.10 4.39
C HIS A 50 -5.78 -0.66 5.69
N ASN A 51 -5.27 -1.87 5.57
CA ASN A 51 -4.96 -2.81 6.66
C ASN A 51 -3.50 -3.31 6.62
N ASN A 52 -2.65 -2.62 5.90
CA ASN A 52 -1.19 -2.73 5.96
C ASN A 52 -0.60 -1.32 6.15
N ASN A 53 0.68 -1.21 6.43
CA ASN A 53 1.32 0.09 6.49
C ASN A 53 1.66 0.57 5.09
N LEU A 54 1.27 1.79 4.78
CA LEU A 54 1.66 2.50 3.56
C LEU A 54 2.71 3.54 3.94
N SER A 55 3.87 3.48 3.30
CA SER A 55 5.00 4.32 3.68
C SER A 55 5.58 5.06 2.49
N PHE A 56 6.29 6.16 2.75
CA PHE A 56 7.10 6.82 1.75
C PHE A 56 8.40 7.36 2.32
N ILE A 57 9.40 7.49 1.45
CA ILE A 57 10.75 7.94 1.78
C ILE A 57 11.09 9.15 0.90
N ILE A 58 11.44 10.28 1.52
CA ILE A 58 11.91 11.49 0.84
C ILE A 58 13.41 11.37 0.67
N THR A 59 13.89 11.20 -0.56
CA THR A 59 15.29 10.86 -0.81
C THR A 59 16.21 12.05 -1.08
N GLY A 60 15.64 13.25 -1.22
CA GLY A 60 16.36 14.46 -1.65
C GLY A 60 16.43 14.63 -3.17
N ASP A 61 16.06 13.60 -3.94
CA ASP A 61 15.95 13.63 -5.42
C ASP A 61 14.69 12.91 -5.91
N GLY A 62 13.66 12.85 -5.08
CA GLY A 62 12.39 12.21 -5.37
C GLY A 62 11.87 11.44 -4.17
N VAL A 63 10.71 10.82 -4.33
CA VAL A 63 10.03 10.03 -3.30
C VAL A 63 9.93 8.59 -3.76
N VAL A 64 10.23 7.66 -2.85
CA VAL A 64 9.94 6.23 -2.99
C VAL A 64 8.72 5.91 -2.14
N VAL A 65 7.71 5.26 -2.71
CA VAL A 65 6.51 4.81 -2.00
C VAL A 65 6.58 3.30 -1.81
N ILE A 66 6.28 2.84 -0.60
CA ILE A 66 6.23 1.42 -0.25
C ILE A 66 4.76 1.02 -0.16
N ASN A 67 4.35 0.12 -1.03
CA ASN A 67 2.99 -0.33 -1.28
C ASN A 67 2.07 0.76 -1.86
N SER A 68 1.27 0.37 -2.83
CA SER A 68 0.33 1.27 -3.49
C SER A 68 -1.06 1.32 -2.82
N GLY A 69 -1.31 0.41 -1.87
CA GLY A 69 -2.60 0.32 -1.21
C GLY A 69 -3.62 -0.58 -1.92
N ALA A 70 -4.78 -0.76 -1.29
CA ALA A 70 -5.81 -1.70 -1.71
C ALA A 70 -6.75 -1.15 -2.80
N ALA A 71 -6.58 0.09 -3.24
CA ALA A 71 -7.44 0.73 -4.23
C ALA A 71 -6.79 1.94 -4.88
N PHE A 72 -7.28 2.31 -6.06
CA PHE A 72 -6.91 3.56 -6.74
C PHE A 72 -7.06 4.79 -5.84
N VAL A 73 -8.21 4.92 -5.15
CA VAL A 73 -8.48 6.06 -4.27
C VAL A 73 -7.54 6.11 -3.08
N LEU A 74 -7.09 4.95 -2.56
CA LEU A 74 -6.15 4.89 -1.45
C LEU A 74 -4.74 5.34 -1.89
N ALA A 75 -4.28 4.92 -3.07
CA ALA A 75 -3.03 5.39 -3.66
C ALA A 75 -3.06 6.90 -3.91
N LYS A 76 -4.18 7.42 -4.42
CA LYS A 76 -4.39 8.85 -4.63
C LYS A 76 -4.34 9.61 -3.30
N ALA A 77 -5.02 9.12 -2.26
CA ALA A 77 -5.01 9.75 -0.94
C ALA A 77 -3.59 9.82 -0.36
N MET A 78 -2.78 8.76 -0.51
CA MET A 78 -1.38 8.78 -0.10
C MET A 78 -0.58 9.83 -0.87
N HIS A 79 -0.79 9.96 -2.18
CA HIS A 79 -0.10 10.96 -2.98
C HIS A 79 -0.44 12.40 -2.55
N GLU A 80 -1.69 12.66 -2.18
CA GLU A 80 -2.09 13.98 -1.64
C GLU A 80 -1.38 14.26 -0.30
N GLU A 81 -1.17 13.27 0.55
CA GLU A 81 -0.39 13.44 1.78
C GLU A 81 1.10 13.71 1.50
N ILE A 82 1.70 13.01 0.54
CA ILE A 82 3.09 13.27 0.12
C ILE A 82 3.27 14.73 -0.29
N LYS A 83 2.33 15.28 -1.09
CA LYS A 83 2.38 16.68 -1.54
C LYS A 83 2.28 17.72 -0.41
N LYS A 84 1.75 17.36 0.75
CA LYS A 84 1.72 18.26 1.92
C LYS A 84 3.08 18.35 2.61
N VAL A 85 3.95 17.36 2.39
CA VAL A 85 5.23 17.21 3.08
C VAL A 85 6.40 17.62 2.19
N THR A 86 6.32 17.40 0.87
CA THR A 86 7.41 17.68 -0.06
C THR A 86 6.90 17.98 -1.46
N ASP A 87 7.65 18.83 -2.18
CA ASP A 87 7.44 19.09 -3.62
C ASP A 87 8.21 18.12 -4.51
N GLN A 88 8.96 17.17 -3.95
CA GLN A 88 9.71 16.18 -4.72
C GLN A 88 8.74 15.20 -5.41
N PRO A 89 8.96 14.88 -6.71
CA PRO A 89 8.10 13.94 -7.42
C PRO A 89 8.25 12.51 -6.90
N VAL A 90 7.18 11.73 -6.91
CA VAL A 90 7.27 10.28 -6.71
C VAL A 90 7.95 9.67 -7.92
N LYS A 91 9.05 8.94 -7.70
CA LYS A 91 9.88 8.34 -8.75
C LYS A 91 9.85 6.82 -8.77
N LEU A 92 9.38 6.17 -7.71
CA LEU A 92 9.34 4.72 -7.63
C LEU A 92 8.27 4.26 -6.64
N ILE A 93 7.53 3.24 -7.02
CA ILE A 93 6.68 2.46 -6.11
C ILE A 93 7.36 1.11 -5.90
N ILE A 94 7.39 0.62 -4.66
CA ILE A 94 7.87 -0.72 -4.31
C ILE A 94 6.71 -1.49 -3.69
N ASN A 95 6.31 -2.60 -4.31
CA ASN A 95 5.35 -3.52 -3.72
C ASN A 95 6.08 -4.61 -2.94
N GLU A 96 5.79 -4.74 -1.65
CA GLU A 96 6.46 -5.70 -0.77
C GLU A 96 5.98 -7.14 -0.96
N ASN A 97 4.79 -7.34 -1.53
CA ASN A 97 4.19 -8.65 -1.77
C ASN A 97 3.09 -8.60 -2.83
N ALA A 98 2.54 -9.77 -3.22
CA ALA A 98 1.51 -9.90 -4.24
C ALA A 98 0.06 -9.66 -3.75
N GLN A 99 -0.15 -9.21 -2.52
CA GLN A 99 -1.48 -9.08 -1.97
C GLN A 99 -2.19 -7.79 -2.40
N GLY A 100 -3.52 -7.77 -2.34
CA GLY A 100 -4.33 -6.64 -2.79
C GLY A 100 -4.01 -5.34 -2.07
N HIS A 101 -3.71 -5.38 -0.77
CA HIS A 101 -3.35 -4.19 0.00
C HIS A 101 -2.00 -3.58 -0.42
N ALA A 102 -1.14 -4.33 -1.11
CA ALA A 102 0.12 -3.83 -1.63
C ALA A 102 0.02 -3.35 -3.09
N MET A 103 -0.80 -4.00 -3.93
CA MET A 103 -0.73 -3.84 -5.39
C MET A 103 -1.97 -3.24 -6.07
N LEU A 104 -3.16 -3.28 -5.47
CA LEU A 104 -4.38 -2.84 -6.17
C LEU A 104 -4.42 -1.34 -6.49
N GLY A 105 -3.64 -0.53 -5.80
CA GLY A 105 -3.47 0.89 -6.12
C GLY A 105 -2.47 1.18 -7.25
N ASN A 106 -1.79 0.18 -7.81
CA ASN A 106 -0.73 0.34 -8.82
C ASN A 106 -1.19 1.15 -10.05
N ASN A 107 -2.43 0.98 -10.49
CA ASN A 107 -2.91 1.67 -11.67
C ASN A 107 -2.99 3.20 -11.52
N TYR A 108 -3.12 3.72 -10.30
CA TYR A 108 -3.00 5.16 -10.04
C TYR A 108 -1.61 5.69 -10.41
N TRP A 109 -0.56 5.00 -9.95
CA TRP A 109 0.82 5.38 -10.19
C TRP A 109 1.26 5.16 -11.63
N ALA A 110 0.79 4.07 -12.25
CA ALA A 110 1.05 3.80 -13.66
C ALA A 110 0.46 4.89 -14.58
N GLN A 111 -0.72 5.44 -14.26
CA GLN A 111 -1.30 6.58 -15.00
C GLN A 111 -0.44 7.85 -14.89
N LEU A 112 0.35 7.99 -13.84
CA LEU A 112 1.30 9.10 -13.67
C LEU A 112 2.68 8.81 -14.28
N GLY A 113 2.85 7.63 -14.89
CA GLY A 113 4.13 7.21 -15.47
C GLY A 113 5.19 6.83 -14.44
N VAL A 114 4.80 6.58 -13.18
CA VAL A 114 5.73 6.18 -12.12
C VAL A 114 6.04 4.69 -12.24
N PRO A 115 7.33 4.29 -12.28
CA PRO A 115 7.73 2.89 -12.29
C PRO A 115 7.29 2.16 -11.01
N ILE A 116 6.94 0.89 -11.15
CA ILE A 116 6.46 0.03 -10.07
C ILE A 116 7.33 -1.21 -10.02
N LEU A 117 8.05 -1.38 -8.92
CA LEU A 117 8.98 -2.48 -8.67
C LEU A 117 8.36 -3.52 -7.74
N ALA A 118 8.55 -4.79 -8.04
CA ALA A 118 8.26 -5.90 -7.15
C ALA A 118 9.27 -7.03 -7.35
N HIS A 119 9.34 -7.97 -6.40
CA HIS A 119 10.05 -9.22 -6.63
C HIS A 119 9.37 -10.00 -7.77
N SER A 120 10.15 -10.71 -8.62
CA SER A 120 9.62 -11.42 -9.78
C SER A 120 8.54 -12.45 -9.42
N GLN A 121 8.70 -13.16 -8.31
CA GLN A 121 7.69 -14.10 -7.84
C GLN A 121 6.40 -13.41 -7.39
N ALA A 122 6.48 -12.22 -6.77
CA ALA A 122 5.30 -11.43 -6.43
C ALA A 122 4.57 -10.93 -7.68
N ALA A 123 5.30 -10.51 -8.70
CA ALA A 123 4.74 -10.12 -9.98
C ALA A 123 3.98 -11.27 -10.64
N HIS A 124 4.59 -12.46 -10.68
CA HIS A 124 3.97 -13.66 -11.23
C HIS A 124 2.73 -14.10 -10.44
N GLU A 125 2.80 -14.13 -9.12
CA GLU A 125 1.65 -14.44 -8.27
C GLU A 125 0.49 -13.46 -8.49
N PHE A 126 0.79 -12.18 -8.64
CA PHE A 126 -0.23 -11.16 -8.90
C PHE A 126 -0.85 -11.32 -10.30
N GLU A 127 -0.07 -11.71 -11.31
CA GLU A 127 -0.58 -12.01 -12.65
C GLU A 127 -1.59 -13.19 -12.61
N GLU A 128 -1.28 -14.25 -11.87
CA GLU A 128 -2.16 -15.41 -11.75
C GLU A 128 -3.43 -15.14 -10.93
N ARG A 129 -3.33 -14.38 -9.84
CA ARG A 129 -4.38 -14.24 -8.81
C ARG A 129 -5.06 -12.89 -8.76
N GLY A 130 -4.51 -11.89 -9.47
CA GLY A 130 -4.95 -10.48 -9.39
C GLY A 130 -6.43 -10.29 -9.66
N TYR A 131 -7.01 -11.04 -10.60
CA TYR A 131 -8.45 -10.98 -10.86
C TYR A 131 -9.27 -11.36 -9.62
N ASN A 132 -8.94 -12.46 -8.96
CA ASN A 132 -9.64 -12.91 -7.75
C ASN A 132 -9.43 -11.93 -6.58
N ILE A 133 -8.25 -11.34 -6.48
CA ILE A 133 -7.92 -10.32 -5.49
C ILE A 133 -8.79 -9.07 -5.70
N LEU A 134 -8.94 -8.60 -6.93
CA LEU A 134 -9.80 -7.46 -7.28
C LEU A 134 -11.27 -7.74 -7.01
N GLU A 135 -11.78 -8.91 -7.42
CA GLU A 135 -13.19 -9.28 -7.16
C GLU A 135 -13.49 -9.39 -5.66
N ARG A 136 -12.53 -9.92 -4.89
CA ARG A 136 -12.65 -9.92 -3.43
C ARG A 136 -12.71 -8.49 -2.88
N MET A 137 -11.88 -7.58 -3.36
CA MET A 137 -11.91 -6.18 -2.94
C MET A 137 -13.26 -5.55 -3.28
N LYS A 138 -13.80 -5.76 -4.47
CA LYS A 138 -15.12 -5.25 -4.87
C LYS A 138 -16.24 -5.77 -3.98
N SER A 139 -16.13 -6.98 -3.43
CA SER A 139 -17.16 -7.57 -2.58
C SER A 139 -17.42 -6.79 -1.29
N TYR A 140 -16.43 -6.08 -0.76
CA TYR A 140 -16.58 -5.25 0.44
C TYR A 140 -16.50 -3.75 0.16
N ASN A 141 -16.06 -3.33 -1.02
CA ASN A 141 -15.74 -1.94 -1.31
C ASN A 141 -16.05 -1.57 -2.78
N LEU A 142 -17.24 -1.92 -3.25
CA LEU A 142 -17.62 -1.74 -4.67
C LEU A 142 -17.49 -0.29 -5.14
N GLU A 143 -17.95 0.66 -4.33
CA GLU A 143 -17.97 2.09 -4.72
C GLU A 143 -16.55 2.67 -4.81
N LYS A 144 -15.72 2.43 -3.80
CA LYS A 144 -14.32 2.94 -3.77
C LYS A 144 -13.38 2.18 -4.71
N SER A 145 -13.83 1.03 -5.25
CA SER A 145 -13.04 0.21 -6.18
C SER A 145 -13.28 0.53 -7.65
N LYS A 146 -14.26 1.36 -7.98
CA LYS A 146 -14.71 1.58 -9.38
C LYS A 146 -13.59 2.02 -10.34
N ASP A 147 -12.61 2.77 -9.86
CA ASP A 147 -11.48 3.24 -10.66
C ASP A 147 -10.25 2.30 -10.56
N THR A 148 -10.36 1.22 -9.76
CA THR A 148 -9.29 0.24 -9.59
C THR A 148 -9.33 -0.78 -10.72
N ILE A 149 -8.25 -0.84 -11.50
CA ILE A 149 -8.02 -1.86 -12.53
C ILE A 149 -6.72 -2.60 -12.23
N LEU A 150 -6.61 -3.83 -12.71
CA LEU A 150 -5.40 -4.61 -12.49
C LEU A 150 -4.23 -3.99 -13.25
N GLN A 151 -3.18 -3.69 -12.49
CA GLN A 151 -1.90 -3.21 -12.97
C GLN A 151 -0.81 -3.93 -12.20
N GLY A 152 -0.11 -4.82 -12.85
CA GLY A 152 1.10 -5.45 -12.30
C GLY A 152 2.26 -4.46 -12.20
N PRO A 153 3.37 -4.87 -11.55
CA PRO A 153 4.61 -4.11 -11.54
C PRO A 153 5.13 -3.91 -12.96
N THR A 154 5.86 -2.82 -13.18
CA THR A 154 6.50 -2.51 -14.48
C THR A 154 7.95 -2.96 -14.52
N GLU A 155 8.55 -3.17 -13.35
CA GLU A 155 9.92 -3.64 -13.16
C GLU A 155 9.95 -4.76 -12.11
N THR A 156 10.89 -5.69 -12.26
CA THR A 156 11.09 -6.77 -11.30
C THR A 156 12.55 -6.91 -10.90
N PHE A 157 12.78 -7.50 -9.73
CA PHE A 157 14.11 -7.89 -9.25
C PHE A 157 14.07 -9.31 -8.66
N GLU A 158 15.24 -9.92 -8.47
CA GLU A 158 15.38 -11.27 -7.90
C GLU A 158 15.88 -11.21 -6.45
N ASP A 159 17.15 -10.92 -6.25
CA ASP A 159 17.77 -10.94 -4.91
C ASP A 159 17.83 -9.57 -4.26
N LYS A 160 18.21 -8.57 -5.05
CA LYS A 160 18.48 -7.21 -4.57
C LYS A 160 18.25 -6.18 -5.66
N TYR A 161 17.69 -5.04 -5.25
CA TYR A 161 17.60 -3.84 -6.07
C TYR A 161 18.15 -2.64 -5.27
N VAL A 162 18.90 -1.77 -5.92
CA VAL A 162 19.37 -0.51 -5.32
C VAL A 162 18.67 0.62 -6.04
N VAL A 163 17.98 1.47 -5.29
CA VAL A 163 17.28 2.63 -5.85
C VAL A 163 18.32 3.57 -6.48
N PRO A 164 18.19 3.90 -7.79
CA PRO A 164 19.26 4.58 -8.54
C PRO A 164 19.26 6.11 -8.36
N PHE A 165 18.59 6.65 -7.36
CA PHE A 165 18.49 8.08 -7.09
C PHE A 165 18.41 8.35 -5.58
N GLY A 166 18.56 9.64 -5.20
CA GLY A 166 18.50 10.08 -3.82
C GLY A 166 19.87 10.32 -3.21
N ASN A 167 19.87 10.96 -2.04
CA ASN A 167 21.08 11.40 -1.33
C ASN A 167 21.64 10.35 -0.38
N PHE A 168 20.96 9.19 -0.25
CA PHE A 168 21.40 8.05 0.55
C PHE A 168 20.94 6.74 -0.11
N PRO A 169 21.67 5.64 0.09
CA PRO A 169 21.32 4.37 -0.54
C PRO A 169 20.05 3.78 0.06
N ILE A 170 19.15 3.32 -0.81
CA ILE A 170 17.99 2.50 -0.46
C ILE A 170 18.18 1.16 -1.14
N GLU A 171 18.22 0.10 -0.35
CA GLU A 171 18.34 -1.28 -0.83
C GLU A 171 17.03 -2.02 -0.61
N VAL A 172 16.55 -2.69 -1.64
CA VAL A 172 15.40 -3.61 -1.59
C VAL A 172 15.97 -5.02 -1.65
N LEU A 173 15.68 -5.81 -0.63
CA LEU A 173 16.24 -7.16 -0.50
C LEU A 173 15.12 -8.19 -0.49
N TYR A 174 15.29 -9.27 -1.23
CA TYR A 174 14.45 -10.45 -1.06
C TYR A 174 14.97 -11.27 0.14
N LEU A 175 14.15 -11.42 1.15
CA LEU A 175 14.50 -12.14 2.38
C LEU A 175 13.84 -13.53 2.47
N GLY A 176 13.21 -13.96 1.39
CA GLY A 176 12.49 -15.23 1.32
C GLY A 176 10.98 -15.05 1.48
N PRO A 177 10.22 -16.14 1.28
CA PRO A 177 8.76 -16.12 1.30
C PRO A 177 8.22 -15.83 2.71
N ALA A 178 7.12 -15.05 2.76
CA ALA A 178 6.38 -14.75 3.98
C ALA A 178 4.87 -14.96 3.74
N HIS A 179 4.08 -13.89 3.56
CA HIS A 179 2.65 -13.98 3.22
C HIS A 179 2.41 -14.30 1.75
N SER A 180 3.40 -14.09 0.89
CA SER A 180 3.46 -14.47 -0.51
C SER A 180 4.82 -15.08 -0.83
N THR A 181 5.00 -15.56 -2.04
CA THR A 181 6.25 -16.19 -2.48
C THR A 181 7.35 -15.18 -2.80
N GLY A 182 6.97 -13.93 -2.99
CA GLY A 182 7.91 -12.84 -3.28
C GLY A 182 7.49 -11.54 -2.65
#